data_2d2a24f8670e57d90cc7ec0a6ba51c46
#
_entry.id   2d2a24f8670e57d90cc7ec0a6ba51c46
#
_cell.length_a   1.000
_cell.length_b   1.000
_cell.length_c   1.000
_cell.angle_alpha   90.00
_cell.angle_beta   90.00
_cell.angle_gamma   90.00
#
_symmetry.space_group_name_H-M   'P 1'
#
loop_
_entity.id
_entity.type
_entity.pdbx_description
1 polymer ?
#
loop_
_entity_poly.entity_id
_entity_poly.type
_entity_poly.pdbx_seq_one_letter_code
_entity_poly.pdbx_strand_id
1 'polypeptide(L)'
;MMKKSLLALAISSACCVPALVTAQDHEPQDGVKVGKMSMMRKLGNLGGNLDQQAATQYMQTMKDAEQKRALAPDNHPQVIRLRAIAKKLIPFALPWNDRAAEWKWEVNLLGSTQINAYCMPGGKIAFYTGILDTLKLTDDEVAIVMGHEIAHALREHGAERAGKSLATNILVKGAALFAEYKGYNGQAVAGAGGVVANLSMLKFSRDDETEADIVGLDIAARAGYDPRAGVALWQKMGIVNKKAPPKWLSTHPAGTDRINEIRKHFPEVMPLYAKAKDVDLSTLPPYRSNVKGVPEVK
;
A
#
# COMPACT_ATOMS: atom_id res chain seq x y z
N MET A 1 -25.55 77.15 -16.11
CA MET A 1 -24.97 75.96 -16.82
C MET A 1 -23.98 75.32 -15.88
N MET A 2 -24.38 74.23 -15.19
CA MET A 2 -23.53 73.48 -14.27
C MET A 2 -23.22 72.12 -14.90
N LYS A 3 -21.94 71.90 -15.21
CA LYS A 3 -21.46 70.57 -15.69
C LYS A 3 -21.34 69.60 -14.49
N LYS A 4 -22.11 68.53 -14.50
CA LYS A 4 -21.95 67.43 -13.56
C LYS A 4 -20.87 66.45 -14.07
N SER A 5 -19.76 66.34 -13.34
CA SER A 5 -18.71 65.31 -13.57
C SER A 5 -19.16 64.02 -12.89
N LEU A 6 -19.33 62.98 -13.67
CA LEU A 6 -19.48 61.63 -13.17
C LEU A 6 -18.09 61.02 -12.89
N LEU A 7 -17.82 60.71 -11.65
CA LEU A 7 -16.64 60.00 -11.21
C LEU A 7 -16.97 58.47 -11.28
N ALA A 8 -16.39 57.75 -12.22
CA ALA A 8 -16.50 56.33 -12.33
C ALA A 8 -15.52 55.64 -11.36
N LEU A 9 -16.06 54.98 -10.33
CA LEU A 9 -15.30 54.20 -9.38
C LEU A 9 -15.09 52.80 -9.95
N ALA A 10 -13.88 52.50 -10.43
CA ALA A 10 -13.49 51.16 -10.87
C ALA A 10 -13.16 50.29 -9.64
N ILE A 11 -14.05 49.36 -9.29
CA ILE A 11 -13.79 48.36 -8.27
C ILE A 11 -12.99 47.23 -8.92
N SER A 12 -11.68 47.21 -8.66
CA SER A 12 -10.79 46.12 -9.02
C SER A 12 -11.01 44.98 -8.05
N SER A 13 -11.82 43.99 -8.46
CA SER A 13 -12.00 42.74 -7.73
C SER A 13 -10.77 41.83 -7.97
N ALA A 14 -9.81 41.88 -7.06
CA ALA A 14 -8.72 40.91 -7.05
C ALA A 14 -9.28 39.53 -6.65
N CYS A 15 -9.54 38.68 -7.64
CA CYS A 15 -9.79 37.24 -7.38
C CYS A 15 -8.53 36.62 -6.81
N CYS A 16 -8.45 36.47 -5.48
CA CYS A 16 -7.54 35.52 -4.86
C CYS A 16 -7.96 34.13 -5.26
N VAL A 17 -7.35 33.58 -6.31
CA VAL A 17 -7.39 32.16 -6.59
C VAL A 17 -6.51 31.51 -5.52
N PRO A 18 -7.04 30.65 -4.64
CA PRO A 18 -6.17 29.91 -3.73
C PRO A 18 -5.24 29.06 -4.59
N ALA A 19 -3.94 29.28 -4.45
CA ALA A 19 -2.94 28.38 -5.02
C ALA A 19 -3.25 26.98 -4.50
N LEU A 20 -3.69 26.09 -5.38
CA LEU A 20 -3.70 24.68 -5.13
C LEU A 20 -2.24 24.28 -4.88
N VAL A 21 -1.87 24.13 -3.60
CA VAL A 21 -0.63 23.48 -3.23
C VAL A 21 -0.77 22.06 -3.75
N THR A 22 -0.19 21.78 -4.91
CA THR A 22 -0.03 20.42 -5.39
C THR A 22 0.95 19.78 -4.42
N ALA A 23 0.48 18.81 -3.65
CA ALA A 23 1.37 17.92 -2.92
C ALA A 23 2.40 17.39 -3.93
N GLN A 24 3.64 17.81 -3.78
CA GLN A 24 4.75 17.27 -4.56
C GLN A 24 5.09 15.93 -3.94
N ASP A 25 5.01 14.87 -4.73
CA ASP A 25 5.55 13.57 -4.37
C ASP A 25 7.06 13.75 -4.15
N HIS A 26 7.49 13.84 -2.91
CA HIS A 26 8.91 13.93 -2.54
C HIS A 26 9.52 12.53 -2.52
N GLU A 27 9.66 11.93 -3.70
CA GLU A 27 10.43 10.70 -3.82
C GLU A 27 11.88 10.93 -3.34
N PRO A 28 12.51 9.95 -2.66
CA PRO A 28 13.92 10.04 -2.32
C PRO A 28 14.79 10.34 -3.55
N GLN A 29 15.82 11.16 -3.40
CA GLN A 29 16.68 11.55 -4.52
C GLN A 29 17.51 10.38 -5.08
N ASP A 30 17.86 9.42 -4.22
CA ASP A 30 18.55 8.16 -4.54
C ASP A 30 17.59 6.97 -4.39
N GLY A 31 17.93 5.84 -4.98
CA GLY A 31 17.13 4.61 -4.94
C GLY A 31 16.14 4.49 -6.09
N VAL A 32 15.07 3.77 -5.86
CA VAL A 32 14.10 3.45 -6.92
C VAL A 32 13.27 4.67 -7.33
N LYS A 33 12.83 4.66 -8.60
CA LYS A 33 11.92 5.66 -9.16
C LYS A 33 10.62 5.00 -9.57
N VAL A 34 9.52 5.60 -9.20
CA VAL A 34 8.17 5.13 -9.55
C VAL A 34 7.38 6.25 -10.24
N GLY A 35 6.31 5.89 -10.93
CA GLY A 35 5.47 6.85 -11.64
C GLY A 35 4.70 7.79 -10.71
N LYS A 36 4.20 8.89 -11.27
CA LYS A 36 3.32 9.81 -10.53
C LYS A 36 2.02 9.10 -10.13
N MET A 37 1.50 9.45 -8.96
CA MET A 37 0.23 8.91 -8.47
C MET A 37 -0.93 9.21 -9.43
N SER A 38 -1.77 8.21 -9.68
CA SER A 38 -2.93 8.30 -10.57
C SER A 38 -3.96 9.33 -10.09
N MET A 39 -4.59 10.07 -11.02
CA MET A 39 -5.70 10.97 -10.69
C MET A 39 -6.92 10.25 -10.07
N MET A 40 -7.08 8.93 -10.32
CA MET A 40 -8.13 8.13 -9.73
C MET A 40 -8.03 8.06 -8.19
N ARG A 41 -6.83 8.23 -7.62
CA ARG A 41 -6.61 8.33 -6.17
C ARG A 41 -7.30 9.55 -5.58
N LYS A 42 -7.24 10.70 -6.26
CA LYS A 42 -7.97 11.91 -5.86
C LYS A 42 -9.47 11.69 -5.89
N LEU A 43 -9.98 11.03 -6.93
CA LEU A 43 -11.39 10.68 -7.05
C LEU A 43 -11.84 9.72 -5.93
N GLY A 44 -11.03 8.73 -5.57
CA GLY A 44 -11.32 7.81 -4.48
C GLY A 44 -11.37 8.47 -3.11
N ASN A 45 -10.63 9.57 -2.93
CA ASN A 45 -10.63 10.35 -1.69
C ASN A 45 -11.75 11.41 -1.62
N LEU A 46 -12.44 11.71 -2.74
CA LEU A 46 -13.53 12.70 -2.75
C LEU A 46 -14.77 12.27 -1.94
N GLY A 47 -14.96 10.97 -1.76
CA GLY A 47 -16.14 10.41 -1.05
C GLY A 47 -16.05 10.41 0.47
N GLY A 48 -15.01 10.99 1.06
CA GLY A 48 -14.82 11.00 2.51
C GLY A 48 -13.48 10.43 2.95
N ASN A 49 -13.15 10.67 4.18
CA ASN A 49 -11.88 10.40 4.82
C ASN A 49 -11.57 8.88 4.83
N LEU A 50 -10.88 8.40 3.79
CA LEU A 50 -10.53 6.98 3.65
C LEU A 50 -9.70 6.50 4.86
N ASP A 51 -8.84 7.36 5.39
CA ASP A 51 -8.04 7.07 6.58
C ASP A 51 -8.94 6.86 7.81
N GLN A 52 -10.03 7.62 7.95
CA GLN A 52 -10.99 7.46 9.04
C GLN A 52 -11.83 6.18 8.89
N GLN A 53 -12.26 5.86 7.66
CA GLN A 53 -12.94 4.60 7.38
C GLN A 53 -12.03 3.40 7.66
N ALA A 54 -10.77 3.48 7.23
CA ALA A 54 -9.77 2.47 7.50
C ALA A 54 -9.54 2.28 9.00
N ALA A 55 -9.39 3.38 9.75
CA ALA A 55 -9.23 3.33 11.20
C ALA A 55 -10.44 2.67 11.89
N THR A 56 -11.66 2.99 11.45
CA THR A 56 -12.90 2.39 11.99
C THR A 56 -12.96 0.89 11.69
N GLN A 57 -12.68 0.48 10.45
CA GLN A 57 -12.66 -0.94 10.07
C GLN A 57 -11.57 -1.70 10.83
N TYR A 58 -10.39 -1.08 11.00
CA TYR A 58 -9.29 -1.68 11.73
C TYR A 58 -9.65 -1.88 13.21
N MET A 59 -10.17 -0.86 13.87
CA MET A 59 -10.64 -0.97 15.26
C MET A 59 -11.69 -2.08 15.44
N GLN A 60 -12.65 -2.16 14.51
CA GLN A 60 -13.65 -3.24 14.55
C GLN A 60 -13.00 -4.61 14.39
N THR A 61 -12.05 -4.74 13.46
CA THR A 61 -11.30 -6.00 13.28
C THR A 61 -10.52 -6.40 14.54
N MET A 62 -9.86 -5.43 15.20
CA MET A 62 -9.12 -5.71 16.45
C MET A 62 -10.08 -6.12 17.58
N LYS A 63 -11.22 -5.45 17.71
CA LYS A 63 -12.26 -5.80 18.69
C LYS A 63 -12.82 -7.20 18.45
N ASP A 64 -13.13 -7.54 17.21
CA ASP A 64 -13.63 -8.87 16.85
C ASP A 64 -12.59 -9.97 17.14
N ALA A 65 -11.31 -9.65 16.88
CA ALA A 65 -10.21 -10.55 17.18
C ALA A 65 -10.02 -10.74 18.69
N GLU A 66 -10.14 -9.68 19.48
CA GLU A 66 -10.09 -9.73 20.95
C GLU A 66 -11.20 -10.61 21.52
N GLN A 67 -12.45 -10.39 21.06
CA GLN A 67 -13.60 -11.21 21.48
C GLN A 67 -13.41 -12.71 21.17
N LYS A 68 -12.74 -13.02 20.06
CA LYS A 68 -12.39 -14.38 19.64
C LYS A 68 -11.10 -14.90 20.27
N ARG A 69 -10.45 -14.13 21.16
CA ARG A 69 -9.12 -14.44 21.73
C ARG A 69 -8.06 -14.68 20.67
N ALA A 70 -8.19 -14.02 19.55
CA ALA A 70 -7.28 -14.10 18.40
C ALA A 70 -6.38 -12.86 18.27
N LEU A 71 -6.55 -11.82 19.08
CA LEU A 71 -5.63 -10.69 19.14
C LEU A 71 -4.48 -11.03 20.08
N ALA A 72 -3.24 -11.01 19.56
CA ALA A 72 -2.07 -11.24 20.37
C ALA A 72 -1.82 -10.06 21.33
N PRO A 73 -1.47 -10.31 22.61
CA PRO A 73 -1.20 -9.26 23.56
C PRO A 73 0.09 -8.50 23.24
N ASP A 74 0.24 -7.28 23.73
CA ASP A 74 1.37 -6.39 23.44
C ASP A 74 2.74 -6.99 23.81
N ASN A 75 2.80 -7.84 24.83
CA ASN A 75 4.01 -8.53 25.28
C ASN A 75 4.30 -9.82 24.49
N HIS A 76 3.49 -10.18 23.50
CA HIS A 76 3.75 -11.36 22.68
C HIS A 76 5.05 -11.17 21.87
N PRO A 77 5.98 -12.15 21.85
CA PRO A 77 7.29 -12.00 21.18
C PRO A 77 7.20 -11.55 19.74
N GLN A 78 6.25 -12.10 18.97
CA GLN A 78 6.07 -11.70 17.57
C GLN A 78 5.49 -10.29 17.42
N VAL A 79 4.67 -9.79 18.36
CA VAL A 79 4.19 -8.39 18.35
C VAL A 79 5.36 -7.45 18.58
N ILE A 80 6.19 -7.74 19.58
CA ILE A 80 7.41 -6.98 19.86
C ILE A 80 8.33 -6.95 18.62
N ARG A 81 8.55 -8.11 18.00
CA ARG A 81 9.32 -8.26 16.77
C ARG A 81 8.78 -7.42 15.62
N LEU A 82 7.48 -7.52 15.31
CA LEU A 82 6.83 -6.77 14.24
C LEU A 82 6.92 -5.26 14.47
N ARG A 83 6.69 -4.79 15.71
CA ARG A 83 6.80 -3.38 16.07
C ARG A 83 8.24 -2.87 15.99
N ALA A 84 9.22 -3.67 16.33
CA ALA A 84 10.63 -3.32 16.17
C ALA A 84 11.02 -3.15 14.69
N ILE A 85 10.52 -4.01 13.81
CA ILE A 85 10.71 -3.91 12.36
C ILE A 85 9.99 -2.65 11.83
N ALA A 86 8.73 -2.44 12.18
CA ALA A 86 7.97 -1.25 11.77
C ALA A 86 8.68 0.05 12.19
N LYS A 87 9.18 0.12 13.42
CA LYS A 87 9.93 1.27 13.92
C LYS A 87 11.15 1.63 13.07
N LYS A 88 11.79 0.64 12.45
CA LYS A 88 12.93 0.87 11.53
C LYS A 88 12.47 1.26 10.13
N LEU A 89 11.34 0.74 9.64
CA LEU A 89 10.83 1.01 8.29
C LEU A 89 10.17 2.38 8.18
N ILE A 90 9.36 2.78 9.16
CA ILE A 90 8.52 3.98 9.12
C ILE A 90 9.29 5.26 8.78
N PRO A 91 10.48 5.56 9.34
CA PRO A 91 11.23 6.77 8.96
C PRO A 91 11.53 6.87 7.47
N PHE A 92 11.74 5.74 6.79
CA PHE A 92 12.01 5.67 5.35
C PHE A 92 10.74 5.59 4.51
N ALA A 93 9.59 5.40 5.14
CA ALA A 93 8.27 5.45 4.52
C ALA A 93 7.75 6.89 4.35
N LEU A 94 8.09 7.80 5.27
CA LEU A 94 7.56 9.15 5.30
C LEU A 94 7.77 9.95 4.01
N PRO A 95 8.93 9.87 3.33
CA PRO A 95 9.15 10.62 2.09
C PRO A 95 8.23 10.22 0.92
N TRP A 96 7.59 9.06 0.99
CA TRP A 96 6.73 8.54 -0.09
C TRP A 96 5.28 9.06 -0.05
N ASN A 97 4.88 9.72 1.03
CA ASN A 97 3.56 10.35 1.14
C ASN A 97 3.58 11.42 2.23
N ASP A 98 3.31 12.67 1.87
CA ASP A 98 3.36 13.83 2.78
C ASP A 98 2.45 13.68 4.01
N ARG A 99 1.35 12.91 3.88
CA ARG A 99 0.43 12.64 4.99
C ARG A 99 0.93 11.57 5.97
N ALA A 100 1.94 10.78 5.57
CA ALA A 100 2.41 9.64 6.36
C ALA A 100 2.99 10.05 7.73
N ALA A 101 3.49 11.29 7.85
CA ALA A 101 3.97 11.84 9.10
C ALA A 101 2.86 12.05 10.14
N GLU A 102 1.61 12.24 9.67
CA GLU A 102 0.43 12.44 10.53
C GLU A 102 -0.28 11.12 10.88
N TRP A 103 0.13 10.02 10.25
CA TRP A 103 -0.53 8.74 10.45
C TRP A 103 -0.26 8.18 11.86
N LYS A 104 -1.32 7.67 12.46
CA LYS A 104 -1.23 6.93 13.73
C LYS A 104 -0.88 5.48 13.45
N TRP A 105 0.40 5.22 13.25
CA TRP A 105 0.93 3.91 12.94
C TRP A 105 0.61 2.90 14.06
N GLU A 106 0.02 1.79 13.68
CA GLU A 106 -0.32 0.69 14.57
C GLU A 106 0.08 -0.65 13.95
N VAL A 107 0.63 -1.56 14.77
CA VAL A 107 1.01 -2.90 14.35
C VAL A 107 0.45 -3.91 15.32
N ASN A 108 -0.40 -4.80 14.83
CA ASN A 108 -1.02 -5.86 15.59
C ASN A 108 -0.87 -7.23 14.90
N LEU A 109 -0.95 -8.30 15.71
CA LEU A 109 -0.85 -9.68 15.27
C LEU A 109 -2.16 -10.42 15.55
N LEU A 110 -2.70 -11.05 14.53
CA LEU A 110 -3.94 -11.81 14.57
C LEU A 110 -3.64 -13.33 14.55
N GLY A 111 -4.14 -14.05 15.54
CA GLY A 111 -4.06 -15.51 15.62
C GLY A 111 -4.96 -16.15 14.56
N SER A 112 -4.37 -16.57 13.45
CA SER A 112 -5.07 -17.25 12.37
C SER A 112 -4.10 -18.03 11.49
N THR A 113 -4.51 -19.15 10.97
CA THR A 113 -3.73 -19.96 10.01
C THR A 113 -3.67 -19.35 8.61
N GLN A 114 -4.38 -18.26 8.37
CA GLN A 114 -4.34 -17.57 7.08
C GLN A 114 -2.95 -16.99 6.84
N ILE A 115 -2.40 -17.26 5.67
CA ILE A 115 -1.19 -16.61 5.18
C ILE A 115 -1.62 -15.23 4.65
N ASN A 116 -1.54 -14.20 5.50
CA ASN A 116 -2.00 -12.87 5.18
C ASN A 116 -1.30 -11.79 6.03
N ALA A 117 -1.19 -10.60 5.47
CA ALA A 117 -0.83 -9.34 6.13
C ALA A 117 -1.50 -8.20 5.37
N TYR A 118 -1.63 -7.02 5.96
CA TYR A 118 -2.10 -5.83 5.27
C TYR A 118 -1.68 -4.55 6.00
N CYS A 119 -1.65 -3.44 5.26
CA CYS A 119 -1.61 -2.09 5.79
C CYS A 119 -2.77 -1.28 5.19
N MET A 120 -3.69 -0.84 6.03
CA MET A 120 -4.75 0.07 5.61
C MET A 120 -4.27 1.53 5.64
N PRO A 121 -4.93 2.45 4.90
CA PRO A 121 -4.69 3.88 4.98
C PRO A 121 -4.60 4.38 6.43
N GLY A 122 -3.74 5.36 6.69
CA GLY A 122 -3.48 5.85 8.04
C GLY A 122 -2.52 4.97 8.85
N GLY A 123 -1.78 4.04 8.21
CA GLY A 123 -0.72 3.26 8.83
C GLY A 123 -1.22 2.12 9.75
N LYS A 124 -2.36 1.50 9.44
CA LYS A 124 -2.97 0.42 10.23
C LYS A 124 -2.51 -0.95 9.74
N ILE A 125 -1.49 -1.52 10.37
CA ILE A 125 -0.81 -2.75 9.96
C ILE A 125 -1.31 -3.93 10.79
N ALA A 126 -1.66 -5.03 10.12
CA ALA A 126 -1.93 -6.31 10.76
C ALA A 126 -1.20 -7.45 10.06
N PHE A 127 -0.60 -8.32 10.85
CA PHE A 127 -0.05 -9.59 10.44
C PHE A 127 -0.90 -10.72 10.99
N TYR A 128 -0.94 -11.83 10.28
CA TYR A 128 -1.54 -13.06 10.75
C TYR A 128 -0.43 -14.04 11.15
N THR A 129 -0.66 -14.82 12.21
CA THR A 129 0.34 -15.83 12.61
C THR A 129 0.66 -16.80 11.47
N GLY A 130 -0.33 -17.10 10.63
CA GLY A 130 -0.16 -18.02 9.51
C GLY A 130 0.91 -17.61 8.49
N ILE A 131 1.10 -16.32 8.20
CA ILE A 131 2.17 -15.90 7.28
C ILE A 131 3.54 -16.05 7.91
N LEU A 132 3.67 -15.74 9.21
CA LEU A 132 4.93 -15.85 9.94
C LEU A 132 5.37 -17.30 10.09
N ASP A 133 4.44 -18.16 10.50
CA ASP A 133 4.71 -19.55 10.90
C ASP A 133 4.84 -20.48 9.68
N THR A 134 3.91 -20.36 8.70
CA THR A 134 3.90 -21.24 7.53
C THR A 134 5.10 -20.99 6.62
N LEU A 135 5.45 -19.71 6.42
CA LEU A 135 6.60 -19.31 5.60
C LEU A 135 7.89 -19.25 6.41
N LYS A 136 7.83 -19.38 7.73
CA LYS A 136 8.99 -19.25 8.63
C LYS A 136 9.79 -17.98 8.32
N LEU A 137 9.09 -16.83 8.30
CA LEU A 137 9.70 -15.59 7.85
C LEU A 137 10.85 -15.14 8.76
N THR A 138 12.00 -14.82 8.15
CA THR A 138 13.10 -14.11 8.80
C THR A 138 12.71 -12.65 9.03
N ASP A 139 13.54 -11.87 9.76
CA ASP A 139 13.30 -10.44 9.95
C ASP A 139 13.35 -9.67 8.63
N ASP A 140 14.29 -10.03 7.74
CA ASP A 140 14.37 -9.43 6.41
C ASP A 140 13.10 -9.70 5.59
N GLU A 141 12.61 -10.93 5.60
CA GLU A 141 11.39 -11.30 4.87
C GLU A 141 10.14 -10.65 5.47
N VAL A 142 10.06 -10.50 6.80
CA VAL A 142 8.99 -9.73 7.46
C VAL A 142 9.06 -8.26 7.05
N ALA A 143 10.27 -7.68 6.99
CA ALA A 143 10.47 -6.31 6.55
C ALA A 143 10.05 -6.10 5.09
N ILE A 144 10.33 -7.07 4.20
CA ILE A 144 9.86 -7.04 2.82
C ILE A 144 8.33 -7.08 2.75
N VAL A 145 7.67 -8.00 3.44
CA VAL A 145 6.20 -8.05 3.48
C VAL A 145 5.64 -6.75 4.04
N MET A 146 6.16 -6.28 5.18
CA MET A 146 5.67 -5.06 5.81
C MET A 146 5.91 -3.83 4.94
N GLY A 147 7.08 -3.71 4.30
CA GLY A 147 7.41 -2.64 3.36
C GLY A 147 6.47 -2.62 2.16
N HIS A 148 6.15 -3.78 1.59
CA HIS A 148 5.18 -3.95 0.52
C HIS A 148 3.78 -3.47 0.94
N GLU A 149 3.29 -3.89 2.11
CA GLU A 149 1.99 -3.46 2.63
C GLU A 149 1.95 -1.95 2.93
N ILE A 150 3.02 -1.43 3.51
CA ILE A 150 3.20 0.02 3.76
C ILE A 150 3.19 0.78 2.42
N ALA A 151 3.86 0.28 1.39
CA ALA A 151 3.89 0.91 0.07
C ALA A 151 2.50 1.01 -0.57
N HIS A 152 1.64 -0.02 -0.43
CA HIS A 152 0.25 0.06 -0.87
C HIS A 152 -0.50 1.23 -0.22
N ALA A 153 -0.30 1.46 1.09
CA ALA A 153 -0.93 2.57 1.79
C ALA A 153 -0.34 3.93 1.37
N LEU A 154 1.00 4.04 1.29
CA LEU A 154 1.70 5.26 0.88
C LEU A 154 1.34 5.70 -0.53
N ARG A 155 1.30 4.75 -1.45
CA ARG A 155 0.97 4.97 -2.87
C ARG A 155 -0.54 5.03 -3.11
N GLU A 156 -1.35 4.97 -2.06
CA GLU A 156 -2.81 5.12 -2.09
C GLU A 156 -3.53 4.18 -3.08
N HIS A 157 -3.01 2.96 -3.26
CA HIS A 157 -3.58 1.97 -4.20
C HIS A 157 -5.04 1.63 -3.86
N GLY A 158 -5.39 1.66 -2.57
CA GLY A 158 -6.78 1.51 -2.11
C GLY A 158 -7.69 2.64 -2.59
N ALA A 159 -7.22 3.89 -2.51
CA ALA A 159 -7.96 5.06 -3.01
C ALA A 159 -8.10 5.03 -4.53
N GLU A 160 -7.04 4.65 -5.24
CA GLU A 160 -7.09 4.52 -6.70
C GLU A 160 -8.16 3.52 -7.13
N ARG A 161 -8.22 2.37 -6.46
CA ARG A 161 -9.24 1.37 -6.75
C ARG A 161 -10.65 1.86 -6.41
N ALA A 162 -10.83 2.55 -5.29
CA ALA A 162 -12.09 3.17 -4.94
C ALA A 162 -12.52 4.21 -6.00
N GLY A 163 -11.58 5.03 -6.48
CA GLY A 163 -11.80 6.00 -7.54
C GLY A 163 -12.18 5.36 -8.88
N LYS A 164 -11.50 4.28 -9.28
CA LYS A 164 -11.85 3.51 -10.48
C LYS A 164 -13.25 2.90 -10.37
N SER A 165 -13.61 2.37 -9.20
CA SER A 165 -14.95 1.83 -8.94
C SER A 165 -16.02 2.93 -9.00
N LEU A 166 -15.76 4.09 -8.39
CA LEU A 166 -16.67 5.24 -8.45
C LEU A 166 -16.87 5.74 -9.88
N ALA A 167 -15.82 5.90 -10.66
CA ALA A 167 -15.89 6.30 -12.06
C ALA A 167 -16.72 5.30 -12.89
N THR A 168 -16.49 3.99 -12.69
CA THR A 168 -17.27 2.94 -13.35
C THR A 168 -18.75 3.03 -12.97
N ASN A 169 -19.06 3.23 -11.69
CA ASN A 169 -20.46 3.37 -11.22
C ASN A 169 -21.14 4.60 -11.80
N ILE A 170 -20.43 5.72 -11.94
CA ILE A 170 -20.96 6.93 -12.59
C ILE A 170 -21.28 6.65 -14.06
N LEU A 171 -20.38 5.98 -14.79
CA LEU A 171 -20.58 5.61 -16.19
C LEU A 171 -21.76 4.65 -16.36
N VAL A 172 -21.85 3.61 -15.51
CA VAL A 172 -22.97 2.64 -15.53
C VAL A 172 -24.29 3.31 -15.24
N LYS A 173 -24.37 4.18 -14.21
CA LYS A 173 -25.59 4.94 -13.90
C LYS A 173 -25.95 5.90 -15.03
N GLY A 174 -24.97 6.60 -15.61
CA GLY A 174 -25.19 7.46 -16.76
C GLY A 174 -25.73 6.70 -17.97
N ALA A 175 -25.16 5.54 -18.28
CA ALA A 175 -25.64 4.66 -19.34
C ALA A 175 -27.05 4.12 -19.07
N ALA A 176 -27.39 3.78 -17.82
CA ALA A 176 -28.72 3.35 -17.41
C ALA A 176 -29.77 4.46 -17.60
N LEU A 177 -29.45 5.68 -17.16
CA LEU A 177 -30.33 6.85 -17.37
C LEU A 177 -30.52 7.17 -18.86
N PHE A 178 -29.46 7.05 -19.65
CA PHE A 178 -29.55 7.23 -21.10
C PHE A 178 -30.41 6.13 -21.77
N ALA A 179 -30.26 4.88 -21.31
CA ALA A 179 -31.11 3.77 -21.79
C ALA A 179 -32.58 4.00 -21.46
N GLU A 180 -32.89 4.42 -20.23
CA GLU A 180 -34.27 4.79 -19.82
C GLU A 180 -34.82 5.95 -20.65
N TYR A 181 -34.02 6.98 -20.90
CA TYR A 181 -34.39 8.08 -21.78
C TYR A 181 -34.75 7.60 -23.21
N LYS A 182 -34.07 6.54 -23.69
CA LYS A 182 -34.32 5.90 -24.98
C LYS A 182 -35.41 4.82 -24.96
N GLY A 183 -36.08 4.62 -23.81
CA GLY A 183 -37.15 3.63 -23.67
C GLY A 183 -36.70 2.18 -23.45
N TYR A 184 -35.42 1.97 -23.12
CA TYR A 184 -34.86 0.67 -22.74
C TYR A 184 -34.90 0.46 -21.23
N ASN A 185 -34.82 -0.80 -20.77
CA ASN A 185 -34.80 -1.10 -19.34
C ASN A 185 -33.44 -0.76 -18.72
N GLY A 186 -33.31 0.42 -18.10
CA GLY A 186 -32.10 0.91 -17.47
C GLY A 186 -31.66 0.10 -16.23
N GLN A 187 -32.56 -0.62 -15.55
CA GLN A 187 -32.24 -1.46 -14.40
C GLN A 187 -31.34 -2.66 -14.77
N ALA A 188 -31.47 -3.18 -15.99
CA ALA A 188 -30.60 -4.23 -16.48
C ALA A 188 -29.13 -3.77 -16.61
N VAL A 189 -28.91 -2.45 -16.78
CA VAL A 189 -27.58 -1.83 -16.90
C VAL A 189 -27.01 -1.45 -15.52
N ALA A 190 -27.87 -1.13 -14.55
CA ALA A 190 -27.46 -0.64 -13.23
C ALA A 190 -26.99 -1.72 -12.24
N GLY A 191 -27.17 -3.01 -12.55
CA GLY A 191 -26.94 -4.13 -11.61
C GLY A 191 -25.48 -4.39 -11.19
N ALA A 192 -24.50 -3.57 -11.61
CA ALA A 192 -23.07 -3.82 -11.40
C ALA A 192 -22.37 -2.93 -10.33
N GLY A 193 -23.11 -2.11 -9.59
CA GLY A 193 -22.51 -1.10 -8.71
C GLY A 193 -22.50 -1.47 -7.23
N GLY A 194 -21.52 -2.24 -6.78
CA GLY A 194 -21.26 -2.47 -5.36
C GLY A 194 -20.14 -1.57 -4.84
N VAL A 195 -20.37 -0.87 -3.72
CA VAL A 195 -19.34 -0.12 -2.99
C VAL A 195 -18.32 -1.09 -2.40
N VAL A 196 -17.03 -0.75 -2.43
CA VAL A 196 -15.99 -1.52 -1.79
C VAL A 196 -16.25 -1.61 -0.29
N ALA A 197 -16.70 -2.77 0.16
CA ALA A 197 -17.13 -2.96 1.54
C ALA A 197 -15.99 -3.20 2.53
N ASN A 198 -14.81 -3.63 2.08
CA ASN A 198 -13.70 -4.01 2.98
C ASN A 198 -12.33 -3.67 2.39
N LEU A 199 -11.67 -2.68 2.98
CA LEU A 199 -10.36 -2.18 2.52
C LEU A 199 -9.22 -3.20 2.66
N SER A 200 -9.33 -4.15 3.59
CA SER A 200 -8.33 -5.23 3.76
C SER A 200 -8.43 -6.35 2.74
N MET A 201 -9.47 -6.32 1.88
CA MET A 201 -9.76 -7.37 0.90
C MET A 201 -9.68 -6.86 -0.54
N LEU A 202 -9.09 -5.69 -0.75
CA LEU A 202 -8.92 -5.13 -2.08
C LEU A 202 -7.94 -5.99 -2.89
N LYS A 203 -8.32 -6.31 -4.11
CA LYS A 203 -7.43 -6.95 -5.08
C LYS A 203 -6.73 -5.86 -5.89
N PHE A 204 -5.42 -5.81 -5.85
CA PHE A 204 -4.60 -4.80 -6.55
C PHE A 204 -4.32 -5.20 -8.01
N SER A 205 -4.01 -4.22 -8.85
CA SER A 205 -3.56 -4.47 -10.21
C SER A 205 -2.11 -4.95 -10.23
N ARG A 206 -1.64 -5.50 -11.34
CA ARG A 206 -0.23 -5.92 -11.48
C ARG A 206 0.73 -4.73 -11.35
N ASP A 207 0.33 -3.56 -11.84
CA ASP A 207 1.14 -2.34 -11.76
C ASP A 207 1.23 -1.85 -10.31
N ASP A 208 0.11 -1.88 -9.55
CA ASP A 208 0.10 -1.57 -8.11
C ASP A 208 1.03 -2.52 -7.33
N GLU A 209 1.03 -3.82 -7.69
CA GLU A 209 1.88 -4.82 -7.06
C GLU A 209 3.37 -4.59 -7.35
N THR A 210 3.70 -4.27 -8.61
CA THR A 210 5.07 -3.95 -9.00
C THR A 210 5.56 -2.69 -8.28
N GLU A 211 4.74 -1.64 -8.24
CA GLU A 211 5.05 -0.41 -7.52
C GLU A 211 5.25 -0.66 -6.03
N ALA A 212 4.38 -1.47 -5.40
CA ALA A 212 4.48 -1.81 -3.98
C ALA A 212 5.73 -2.66 -3.67
N ASP A 213 6.12 -3.59 -4.55
CA ASP A 213 7.36 -4.33 -4.41
C ASP A 213 8.58 -3.40 -4.44
N ILE A 214 8.65 -2.53 -5.44
CA ILE A 214 9.82 -1.66 -5.66
C ILE A 214 9.97 -0.66 -4.51
N VAL A 215 8.89 0.02 -4.12
CA VAL A 215 8.90 0.97 -3.00
C VAL A 215 9.15 0.25 -1.68
N GLY A 216 8.56 -0.92 -1.47
CA GLY A 216 8.77 -1.74 -0.28
C GLY A 216 10.21 -2.22 -0.13
N LEU A 217 10.87 -2.60 -1.25
CA LEU A 217 12.30 -2.96 -1.28
C LEU A 217 13.18 -1.77 -0.91
N ASP A 218 12.92 -0.58 -1.42
CA ASP A 218 13.67 0.65 -1.11
C ASP A 218 13.60 0.97 0.39
N ILE A 219 12.38 0.97 0.94
CA ILE A 219 12.14 1.21 2.37
C ILE A 219 12.88 0.16 3.22
N ALA A 220 12.79 -1.13 2.88
CA ALA A 220 13.45 -2.20 3.62
C ALA A 220 14.98 -2.08 3.55
N ALA A 221 15.54 -1.79 2.38
CA ALA A 221 16.97 -1.62 2.18
C ALA A 221 17.53 -0.48 3.03
N ARG A 222 16.89 0.69 3.01
CA ARG A 222 17.29 1.86 3.83
C ARG A 222 17.21 1.58 5.33
N ALA A 223 16.27 0.73 5.74
CA ALA A 223 16.12 0.29 7.12
C ALA A 223 17.12 -0.80 7.55
N GLY A 224 18.02 -1.23 6.64
CA GLY A 224 19.06 -2.21 6.89
C GLY A 224 18.58 -3.67 6.82
N TYR A 225 17.49 -3.93 6.11
CA TYR A 225 17.02 -5.27 5.78
C TYR A 225 17.40 -5.65 4.36
N ASP A 226 17.80 -6.91 4.16
CA ASP A 226 18.34 -7.39 2.89
C ASP A 226 17.25 -7.48 1.80
N PRO A 227 17.33 -6.68 0.70
CA PRO A 227 16.32 -6.70 -0.36
C PRO A 227 16.20 -8.05 -1.07
N ARG A 228 17.27 -8.88 -1.05
CA ARG A 228 17.30 -10.21 -1.66
C ARG A 228 16.34 -11.18 -0.97
N ALA A 229 15.93 -10.86 0.28
CA ALA A 229 14.86 -11.56 0.99
C ALA A 229 13.53 -11.56 0.23
N GLY A 230 13.27 -10.55 -0.61
CA GLY A 230 12.09 -10.50 -1.48
C GLY A 230 12.03 -11.67 -2.45
N VAL A 231 13.16 -12.05 -3.05
CA VAL A 231 13.24 -13.23 -3.92
C VAL A 231 12.98 -14.51 -3.13
N ALA A 232 13.61 -14.66 -1.96
CA ALA A 232 13.44 -15.83 -1.10
C ALA A 232 11.98 -15.96 -0.61
N LEU A 233 11.34 -14.85 -0.27
CA LEU A 233 9.91 -14.78 0.10
C LEU A 233 9.02 -15.36 -1.02
N TRP A 234 9.20 -14.91 -2.26
CA TRP A 234 8.43 -15.41 -3.41
C TRP A 234 8.69 -16.89 -3.71
N GLN A 235 9.92 -17.36 -3.50
CA GLN A 235 10.25 -18.78 -3.60
C GLN A 235 9.53 -19.61 -2.53
N LYS A 236 9.50 -19.14 -1.27
CA LYS A 236 8.71 -19.76 -0.19
C LYS A 236 7.22 -19.77 -0.50
N MET A 237 6.67 -18.67 -0.99
CA MET A 237 5.27 -18.60 -1.43
C MET A 237 4.97 -19.64 -2.53
N GLY A 238 5.86 -19.81 -3.50
CA GLY A 238 5.73 -20.79 -4.56
C GLY A 238 5.69 -22.24 -4.04
N ILE A 239 6.46 -22.54 -3.00
CA ILE A 239 6.46 -23.88 -2.36
C ILE A 239 5.10 -24.15 -1.68
N VAL A 240 4.59 -23.17 -0.94
CA VAL A 240 3.31 -23.29 -0.21
C VAL A 240 2.12 -23.28 -1.16
N ASN A 241 2.15 -22.48 -2.21
CA ASN A 241 1.05 -22.35 -3.19
C ASN A 241 0.75 -23.67 -3.91
N LYS A 242 1.74 -24.58 -4.05
CA LYS A 242 1.53 -25.92 -4.61
C LYS A 242 0.57 -26.79 -3.78
N LYS A 243 0.43 -26.48 -2.49
CA LYS A 243 -0.42 -27.25 -1.55
C LYS A 243 -1.78 -26.59 -1.35
N ALA A 244 -1.81 -25.28 -1.13
CA ALA A 244 -3.02 -24.47 -0.96
C ALA A 244 -2.68 -23.02 -1.27
N PRO A 245 -3.44 -22.34 -2.17
CA PRO A 245 -3.17 -20.93 -2.49
C PRO A 245 -3.29 -20.06 -1.22
N PRO A 246 -2.22 -19.32 -0.86
CA PRO A 246 -2.29 -18.37 0.23
C PRO A 246 -3.37 -17.30 -0.02
N LYS A 247 -4.12 -16.91 1.00
CA LYS A 247 -5.12 -15.86 0.87
C LYS A 247 -4.48 -14.53 0.42
N TRP A 248 -3.28 -14.25 0.85
CA TRP A 248 -2.49 -13.11 0.43
C TRP A 248 -2.33 -13.02 -1.09
N LEU A 249 -2.15 -14.17 -1.79
CA LEU A 249 -2.08 -14.21 -3.25
C LEU A 249 -3.42 -13.91 -3.95
N SER A 250 -4.55 -13.94 -3.24
CA SER A 250 -5.85 -13.58 -3.82
C SER A 250 -6.05 -12.06 -3.90
N THR A 251 -5.42 -11.32 -3.01
CA THR A 251 -5.38 -9.85 -2.98
C THR A 251 -4.16 -9.29 -3.70
N HIS A 252 -3.03 -10.01 -3.64
CA HIS A 252 -1.74 -9.69 -4.26
C HIS A 252 -1.39 -10.78 -5.30
N PRO A 253 -1.87 -10.64 -6.55
CA PRO A 253 -1.66 -11.68 -7.55
C PRO A 253 -0.18 -11.92 -7.83
N ALA A 254 0.21 -13.19 -7.75
CA ALA A 254 1.51 -13.63 -8.20
C ALA A 254 1.60 -13.42 -9.73
N GLY A 255 2.35 -12.40 -10.14
CA GLY A 255 2.81 -12.32 -11.53
C GLY A 255 3.91 -13.33 -11.77
N THR A 256 3.96 -13.92 -12.96
CA THR A 256 5.04 -14.86 -13.35
C THR A 256 6.43 -14.23 -13.28
N ASP A 257 6.50 -12.91 -13.16
CA ASP A 257 7.73 -12.12 -13.24
C ASP A 257 8.12 -11.36 -11.98
N ARG A 258 7.38 -11.48 -10.84
CA ARG A 258 7.70 -10.71 -9.62
C ARG A 258 9.15 -10.88 -9.15
N ILE A 259 9.68 -12.12 -9.20
CA ILE A 259 11.09 -12.38 -8.85
C ILE A 259 12.04 -11.65 -9.81
N ASN A 260 11.74 -11.66 -11.10
CA ASN A 260 12.57 -10.99 -12.10
C ASN A 260 12.49 -9.47 -11.95
N GLU A 261 11.31 -8.92 -11.69
CA GLU A 261 11.15 -7.48 -11.41
C GLU A 261 11.92 -7.06 -10.16
N ILE A 262 11.80 -7.79 -9.05
CA ILE A 262 12.59 -7.54 -7.84
C ILE A 262 14.10 -7.53 -8.16
N ARG A 263 14.59 -8.51 -8.91
CA ARG A 263 16.01 -8.60 -9.29
C ARG A 263 16.50 -7.42 -10.15
N LYS A 264 15.65 -6.89 -11.03
CA LYS A 264 15.98 -5.72 -11.87
C LYS A 264 16.32 -4.49 -11.02
N HIS A 265 15.71 -4.37 -9.85
CA HIS A 265 15.92 -3.24 -8.94
C HIS A 265 17.04 -3.44 -7.91
N PHE A 266 17.71 -4.59 -7.91
CA PHE A 266 18.88 -4.80 -7.04
C PHE A 266 19.99 -3.75 -7.24
N PRO A 267 20.35 -3.31 -8.46
CA PRO A 267 21.35 -2.25 -8.63
C PRO A 267 20.98 -0.94 -7.92
N GLU A 268 19.71 -0.66 -7.71
CA GLU A 268 19.20 0.56 -7.05
C GLU A 268 19.12 0.40 -5.53
N VAL A 269 18.66 -0.76 -5.03
CA VAL A 269 18.39 -0.96 -3.60
C VAL A 269 19.56 -1.58 -2.83
N MET A 270 20.41 -2.38 -3.46
CA MET A 270 21.54 -3.02 -2.77
C MET A 270 22.59 -2.01 -2.25
N PRO A 271 22.89 -0.90 -2.96
CA PRO A 271 23.73 0.15 -2.39
C PRO A 271 23.13 0.81 -1.15
N LEU A 272 21.80 0.97 -1.08
CA LEU A 272 21.11 1.51 0.08
C LEU A 272 21.25 0.58 1.28
N TYR A 273 21.10 -0.72 1.06
CA TYR A 273 21.27 -1.74 2.08
C TYR A 273 22.72 -1.78 2.59
N ALA A 274 23.72 -1.80 1.68
CA ALA A 274 25.12 -1.79 2.05
C ALA A 274 25.47 -0.54 2.89
N LYS A 275 24.97 0.64 2.49
CA LYS A 275 25.09 1.89 3.26
C LYS A 275 24.44 1.79 4.64
N ALA A 276 23.25 1.23 4.74
CA ALA A 276 22.53 1.06 6.02
C ALA A 276 23.24 0.07 6.96
N LYS A 277 24.02 -0.87 6.41
CA LYS A 277 24.83 -1.84 7.16
C LYS A 277 26.26 -1.36 7.42
N ASP A 278 26.65 -0.23 6.84
CA ASP A 278 28.03 0.29 6.90
C ASP A 278 29.06 -0.73 6.40
N VAL A 279 28.78 -1.36 5.24
CA VAL A 279 29.67 -2.35 4.60
C VAL A 279 29.84 -2.05 3.12
N ASP A 280 30.93 -2.57 2.54
CA ASP A 280 31.10 -2.54 1.09
C ASP A 280 30.16 -3.55 0.42
N LEU A 281 29.49 -3.12 -0.65
CA LEU A 281 28.53 -3.92 -1.40
C LEU A 281 29.16 -5.23 -1.92
N SER A 282 30.45 -5.19 -2.32
CA SER A 282 31.18 -6.35 -2.83
C SER A 282 31.47 -7.42 -1.78
N THR A 283 31.38 -7.06 -0.49
CA THR A 283 31.63 -7.98 0.64
C THR A 283 30.39 -8.70 1.13
N LEU A 284 29.21 -8.34 0.63
CA LEU A 284 27.96 -8.94 1.06
C LEU A 284 27.86 -10.41 0.64
N PRO A 285 27.70 -11.36 1.57
CA PRO A 285 27.49 -12.76 1.22
C PRO A 285 26.14 -12.94 0.52
N PRO A 286 25.93 -14.01 -0.25
CA PRO A 286 24.62 -14.35 -0.80
C PRO A 286 23.56 -14.47 0.32
N TYR A 287 22.34 -14.01 0.05
CA TYR A 287 21.23 -14.19 0.98
C TYR A 287 20.83 -15.67 1.05
N ARG A 288 20.74 -16.18 2.26
CA ARG A 288 20.37 -17.58 2.53
C ARG A 288 19.07 -17.67 3.28
N SER A 289 18.10 -18.35 2.67
CA SER A 289 16.84 -18.66 3.33
C SER A 289 17.04 -19.67 4.48
N ASN A 290 16.24 -19.53 5.54
CA ASN A 290 16.15 -20.49 6.63
C ASN A 290 15.25 -21.70 6.29
N VAL A 291 14.72 -21.79 5.06
CA VAL A 291 13.87 -22.89 4.59
C VAL A 291 14.65 -23.73 3.57
N LYS A 292 14.75 -25.02 3.85
CA LYS A 292 15.41 -25.99 2.96
C LYS A 292 14.71 -26.04 1.59
N GLY A 293 15.50 -26.02 0.52
CA GLY A 293 15.00 -26.08 -0.85
C GLY A 293 14.69 -24.68 -1.47
N VAL A 294 14.90 -23.60 -0.74
CA VAL A 294 14.93 -22.24 -1.28
C VAL A 294 16.36 -21.91 -1.71
N PRO A 295 16.61 -21.62 -2.99
CA PRO A 295 17.95 -21.28 -3.50
C PRO A 295 18.52 -20.03 -2.88
N GLU A 296 19.85 -19.95 -2.79
CA GLU A 296 20.55 -18.73 -2.41
C GLU A 296 20.29 -17.60 -3.43
N VAL A 297 20.27 -16.36 -2.96
CA VAL A 297 20.10 -15.17 -3.79
C VAL A 297 21.39 -14.35 -3.75
N LYS A 298 22.01 -14.22 -4.91
CA LYS A 298 23.21 -13.38 -5.10
C LYS A 298 22.83 -11.95 -5.36
#